data_29196336f2682fb250df773f5b16d1ba
#
_entry.id   29196336f2682fb250df773f5b16d1ba
#
_cell.length_a   1.000
_cell.length_b   1.000
_cell.length_c   1.000
_cell.angle_alpha   90.00
_cell.angle_beta   90.00
_cell.angle_gamma   90.00
#
_symmetry.space_group_name_H-M   'P 1'
#
loop_
_entity.id
_entity.type
_entity.pdbx_description
1 polymer ?
#
loop_
_entity_poly.entity_id
_entity_poly.type
_entity_poly.pdbx_seq_one_letter_code
_entity_poly.pdbx_strand_id
1 'polypeptide(L)'
;MLLEEARGPQDIVRPTRGAALSLRSRVLLYAASPLFNGKAPAEVIAALVDKSGKKLLSDTYDERKWAIAAAAAKDVIELGKYQLYVAYKSEGGSSLSDPATITPPDDEGTFHSNPWPKGWQNIDPFKSYRALFDGEVSAYGNSEIIFTRGTNQGAENIKVMVIHQLPRSQGGGYNCHGMTQKQCDAYYMKDGSDCPGMNSMYAGMEGYTDPSRYNNDPRPTEVVTKDELSKYPELGAKGVGVSKQYAGREPRFYASVAYNGSVWHMLNADINQKEEKDVQIFYYRGESDGYKIGTNWLNTGIGIKKFVHPNDLSDADKAYDASRIEAKYAPDIRYAEILLNYAEALNEVQGTYEIPSWNGEKMHTITRKTEELKKGVQPIRIRAGLPDYDVYDSPDKFRIKIKRERQIELFAEGHRFFDIRRWCDAPVEESVPMYGSVS
;
A
#
# COMPACT_ATOMS: atom_id res chain seq x y z
N MET A 1 -0.11 -34.65 8.30
CA MET A 1 -1.47 -34.06 8.26
C MET A 1 -1.44 -32.91 7.27
N LEU A 2 -2.18 -32.99 6.20
CA LEU A 2 -2.27 -31.88 5.24
C LEU A 2 -3.16 -30.78 5.84
N LEU A 3 -2.71 -29.53 5.73
CA LEU A 3 -3.53 -28.39 6.14
C LEU A 3 -4.82 -28.32 5.30
N GLU A 4 -5.90 -27.91 5.93
CA GLU A 4 -7.17 -27.69 5.24
C GLU A 4 -7.06 -26.54 4.23
N GLU A 5 -7.89 -26.57 3.19
CA GLU A 5 -7.88 -25.53 2.15
C GLU A 5 -8.65 -24.28 2.55
N ALA A 6 -9.67 -24.43 3.41
CA ALA A 6 -10.51 -23.35 3.87
C ALA A 6 -10.81 -23.44 5.35
N ARG A 7 -11.18 -22.30 5.96
CA ARG A 7 -11.58 -22.19 7.36
C ARG A 7 -13.01 -21.64 7.46
N GLY A 8 -13.67 -22.03 8.53
CA GLY A 8 -14.92 -21.37 8.91
C GLY A 8 -14.67 -19.98 9.51
N PRO A 9 -15.73 -19.16 9.66
CA PRO A 9 -15.60 -17.80 10.19
C PRO A 9 -14.95 -17.72 11.56
N GLN A 10 -15.10 -18.77 12.38
CA GLN A 10 -14.56 -18.82 13.75
C GLN A 10 -13.09 -19.25 13.80
N ASP A 11 -12.58 -19.84 12.72
CA ASP A 11 -11.23 -20.39 12.63
C ASP A 11 -10.32 -19.58 11.68
N ILE A 12 -10.71 -18.36 11.36
CA ILE A 12 -10.04 -17.53 10.32
C ILE A 12 -8.57 -17.28 10.61
N VAL A 13 -8.16 -17.30 11.87
CA VAL A 13 -6.77 -17.11 12.31
C VAL A 13 -5.92 -18.38 12.22
N ARG A 14 -6.52 -19.53 11.90
CA ARG A 14 -5.75 -20.78 11.76
C ARG A 14 -5.11 -20.86 10.37
N PRO A 15 -3.84 -21.26 10.25
CA PRO A 15 -3.18 -21.35 8.95
C PRO A 15 -3.83 -22.44 8.08
N THR A 16 -4.01 -22.12 6.81
CA THR A 16 -4.48 -23.02 5.76
C THR A 16 -3.31 -23.47 4.88
N ARG A 17 -3.57 -24.37 3.93
CA ARG A 17 -2.59 -24.70 2.87
C ARG A 17 -2.15 -23.44 2.11
N GLY A 18 -3.09 -22.58 1.75
CA GLY A 18 -2.76 -21.31 1.09
C GLY A 18 -1.86 -20.43 1.92
N ALA A 19 -2.09 -20.31 3.23
CA ALA A 19 -1.23 -19.54 4.13
C ALA A 19 0.20 -20.11 4.17
N ALA A 20 0.35 -21.43 4.25
CA ALA A 20 1.68 -22.08 4.26
C ALA A 20 2.43 -21.89 2.94
N LEU A 21 1.74 -22.02 1.80
CA LEU A 21 2.33 -21.80 0.48
C LEU A 21 2.69 -20.32 0.26
N SER A 22 1.87 -19.41 0.75
CA SER A 22 2.14 -17.97 0.67
C SER A 22 3.33 -17.56 1.51
N LEU A 23 3.47 -18.11 2.71
CA LEU A 23 4.66 -17.92 3.52
C LEU A 23 5.92 -18.50 2.84
N ARG A 24 5.80 -19.68 2.21
CA ARG A 24 6.87 -20.25 1.38
C ARG A 24 7.27 -19.31 0.25
N SER A 25 6.30 -18.71 -0.45
CA SER A 25 6.57 -17.71 -1.49
C SER A 25 7.35 -16.51 -0.96
N ARG A 26 6.93 -15.93 0.18
CA ARG A 26 7.61 -14.79 0.82
C ARG A 26 9.06 -15.16 1.21
N VAL A 27 9.27 -16.29 1.86
CA VAL A 27 10.60 -16.75 2.29
C VAL A 27 11.54 -16.99 1.10
N LEU A 28 11.04 -17.63 0.03
CA LEU A 28 11.84 -17.91 -1.16
C LEU A 28 12.15 -16.63 -1.96
N LEU A 29 11.24 -15.67 -1.99
CA LEU A 29 11.51 -14.33 -2.56
C LEU A 29 12.64 -13.64 -1.80
N TYR A 30 12.64 -13.69 -0.47
CA TYR A 30 13.70 -13.12 0.34
C TYR A 30 15.04 -13.83 0.10
N ALA A 31 15.04 -15.18 0.05
CA ALA A 31 16.23 -15.96 -0.23
C ALA A 31 16.82 -15.72 -1.63
N ALA A 32 15.99 -15.31 -2.61
CA ALA A 32 16.42 -14.93 -3.95
C ALA A 32 16.93 -13.49 -4.03
N SER A 33 16.52 -12.63 -3.08
CA SER A 33 16.81 -11.18 -3.12
C SER A 33 18.30 -10.86 -2.93
N PRO A 34 18.79 -9.72 -3.42
CA PRO A 34 20.19 -9.33 -3.44
C PRO A 34 20.96 -9.56 -2.14
N LEU A 35 20.38 -9.18 -0.99
CA LEU A 35 21.01 -9.35 0.33
C LEU A 35 21.38 -10.81 0.63
N PHE A 36 20.52 -11.77 0.25
CA PHE A 36 20.67 -13.18 0.57
C PHE A 36 21.20 -14.02 -0.59
N ASN A 37 21.43 -13.38 -1.74
CA ASN A 37 21.79 -14.07 -2.99
C ASN A 37 23.02 -13.45 -3.67
N GLY A 38 24.11 -13.34 -2.92
CA GLY A 38 25.43 -13.01 -3.48
C GLY A 38 25.63 -11.58 -3.95
N LYS A 39 24.72 -10.65 -3.63
CA LYS A 39 24.83 -9.23 -4.00
C LYS A 39 24.85 -8.29 -2.79
N ALA A 40 24.98 -8.82 -1.58
CA ALA A 40 25.22 -8.00 -0.39
C ALA A 40 26.62 -7.35 -0.48
N PRO A 41 26.84 -6.17 0.15
CA PRO A 41 28.17 -5.58 0.27
C PRO A 41 29.16 -6.56 0.91
N ALA A 42 30.39 -6.60 0.42
CA ALA A 42 31.39 -7.59 0.85
C ALA A 42 31.68 -7.52 2.35
N GLU A 43 31.71 -6.32 2.90
CA GLU A 43 31.89 -6.06 4.34
C GLU A 43 30.73 -6.63 5.18
N VAL A 44 29.50 -6.61 4.66
CA VAL A 44 28.32 -7.18 5.33
C VAL A 44 28.42 -8.71 5.34
N ILE A 45 28.81 -9.32 4.22
CA ILE A 45 29.01 -10.77 4.12
C ILE A 45 30.12 -11.23 5.07
N ALA A 46 31.21 -10.47 5.15
CA ALA A 46 32.36 -10.79 6.01
C ALA A 46 32.01 -10.64 7.51
N ALA A 47 31.18 -9.66 7.86
CA ALA A 47 30.79 -9.41 9.26
C ALA A 47 29.74 -10.40 9.78
N LEU A 48 28.87 -10.94 8.90
CA LEU A 48 27.79 -11.84 9.29
C LEU A 48 28.23 -13.30 9.22
N VAL A 49 28.91 -13.73 10.27
CA VAL A 49 29.36 -15.11 10.46
C VAL A 49 28.81 -15.69 11.75
N ASP A 50 28.59 -16.99 11.79
CA ASP A 50 28.22 -17.69 13.03
C ASP A 50 29.45 -17.92 13.93
N LYS A 51 29.25 -18.54 15.10
CA LYS A 51 30.32 -18.85 16.07
C LYS A 51 31.41 -19.79 15.51
N SER A 52 31.13 -20.52 14.44
CA SER A 52 32.07 -21.42 13.78
C SER A 52 32.81 -20.72 12.62
N GLY A 53 32.53 -19.44 12.34
CA GLY A 53 33.07 -18.71 11.22
C GLY A 53 32.35 -18.95 9.89
N LYS A 54 31.22 -19.65 9.89
CA LYS A 54 30.42 -19.89 8.69
C LYS A 54 29.67 -18.60 8.31
N LYS A 55 29.80 -18.18 7.04
CA LYS A 55 29.04 -17.06 6.50
C LYS A 55 27.55 -17.34 6.54
N LEU A 56 26.77 -16.36 7.02
CA LEU A 56 25.30 -16.43 7.11
C LEU A 56 24.62 -15.91 5.84
N LEU A 57 25.35 -15.11 5.03
CA LEU A 57 24.90 -14.68 3.72
C LEU A 57 25.70 -15.38 2.63
N SER A 58 25.04 -15.66 1.51
CA SER A 58 25.72 -16.19 0.32
C SER A 58 26.62 -15.11 -0.29
N ASP A 59 27.81 -15.50 -0.72
CA ASP A 59 28.73 -14.68 -1.52
C ASP A 59 28.65 -15.03 -3.02
N THR A 60 27.76 -15.94 -3.39
CA THR A 60 27.57 -16.40 -4.77
C THR A 60 26.13 -16.17 -5.20
N TYR A 61 25.98 -15.53 -6.36
CA TYR A 61 24.68 -15.31 -6.99
C TYR A 61 24.19 -16.59 -7.67
N ASP A 62 22.92 -16.91 -7.44
CA ASP A 62 22.22 -18.03 -8.08
C ASP A 62 20.87 -17.56 -8.62
N GLU A 63 20.77 -17.42 -9.96
CA GLU A 63 19.54 -17.04 -10.64
C GLU A 63 18.39 -18.01 -10.42
N ARG A 64 18.70 -19.32 -10.24
CA ARG A 64 17.69 -20.35 -10.01
C ARG A 64 16.82 -20.07 -8.78
N LYS A 65 17.34 -19.37 -7.78
CA LYS A 65 16.55 -18.95 -6.60
C LYS A 65 15.36 -18.06 -6.99
N TRP A 66 15.54 -17.18 -7.97
CA TRP A 66 14.44 -16.35 -8.49
C TRP A 66 13.38 -17.20 -9.21
N ALA A 67 13.81 -18.18 -10.00
CA ALA A 67 12.88 -19.10 -10.64
C ALA A 67 12.08 -19.91 -9.60
N ILE A 68 12.73 -20.38 -8.52
CA ILE A 68 12.09 -21.07 -7.42
C ILE A 68 11.09 -20.15 -6.69
N ALA A 69 11.44 -18.90 -6.47
CA ALA A 69 10.54 -17.91 -5.86
C ALA A 69 9.29 -17.63 -6.74
N ALA A 70 9.49 -17.49 -8.06
CA ALA A 70 8.40 -17.32 -9.01
C ALA A 70 7.47 -18.55 -9.03
N ALA A 71 8.04 -19.76 -9.05
CA ALA A 71 7.27 -21.00 -8.98
C ALA A 71 6.46 -21.11 -7.69
N ALA A 72 7.04 -20.70 -6.56
CA ALA A 72 6.34 -20.73 -5.27
C ALA A 72 5.16 -19.75 -5.21
N ALA A 73 5.27 -18.56 -5.81
CA ALA A 73 4.14 -17.64 -5.95
C ALA A 73 3.08 -18.20 -6.91
N LYS A 74 3.53 -18.82 -8.01
CA LYS A 74 2.65 -19.46 -9.00
C LYS A 74 1.87 -20.61 -8.39
N ASP A 75 2.46 -21.39 -7.45
CA ASP A 75 1.74 -22.43 -6.69
C ASP A 75 0.51 -21.86 -5.97
N VAL A 76 0.60 -20.67 -5.37
CA VAL A 76 -0.52 -20.01 -4.69
C VAL A 76 -1.57 -19.51 -5.68
N ILE A 77 -1.12 -18.90 -6.78
CA ILE A 77 -2.00 -18.38 -7.84
C ILE A 77 -2.83 -19.54 -8.42
N GLU A 78 -2.20 -20.65 -8.70
CA GLU A 78 -2.84 -21.81 -9.31
C GLU A 78 -3.71 -22.64 -8.37
N LEU A 79 -3.70 -22.37 -7.05
CA LEU A 79 -4.74 -22.90 -6.17
C LEU A 79 -6.13 -22.42 -6.56
N GLY A 80 -6.24 -21.23 -7.20
CA GLY A 80 -7.51 -20.68 -7.64
C GLY A 80 -8.49 -20.35 -6.50
N LYS A 81 -8.00 -20.17 -5.27
CA LYS A 81 -8.81 -19.92 -4.06
C LYS A 81 -8.89 -18.45 -3.69
N TYR A 82 -7.98 -17.63 -4.20
CA TYR A 82 -7.83 -16.23 -3.84
C TYR A 82 -7.99 -15.35 -5.08
N GLN A 83 -8.52 -14.16 -4.86
CA GLN A 83 -8.63 -13.12 -5.89
C GLN A 83 -8.56 -11.76 -5.23
N LEU A 84 -8.17 -10.74 -5.98
CA LEU A 84 -8.23 -9.37 -5.48
C LEU A 84 -9.68 -9.02 -5.14
N TYR A 85 -9.86 -8.40 -3.98
CA TYR A 85 -11.15 -7.84 -3.61
C TYR A 85 -11.47 -6.62 -4.47
N VAL A 86 -12.70 -6.51 -4.93
CA VAL A 86 -13.24 -5.34 -5.63
C VAL A 86 -14.62 -4.99 -5.11
N ALA A 87 -14.87 -3.71 -4.95
CA ALA A 87 -16.19 -3.16 -4.71
C ALA A 87 -16.82 -2.78 -6.06
N TYR A 88 -17.95 -3.39 -6.38
CA TYR A 88 -18.68 -3.03 -7.60
C TYR A 88 -19.41 -1.70 -7.41
N LYS A 89 -19.48 -0.90 -8.48
CA LYS A 89 -20.34 0.28 -8.52
C LYS A 89 -21.78 -0.18 -8.31
N SER A 90 -22.44 0.34 -7.28
CA SER A 90 -23.84 0.04 -7.06
C SER A 90 -24.70 0.75 -8.11
N GLU A 91 -25.62 0.02 -8.75
CA GLU A 91 -26.72 0.63 -9.47
C GLU A 91 -27.66 1.27 -8.45
N GLY A 92 -27.60 2.59 -8.32
CA GLY A 92 -28.43 3.36 -7.39
C GLY A 92 -27.82 3.59 -6.02
N GLY A 93 -27.07 4.65 -5.92
CA GLY A 93 -26.69 5.37 -4.71
C GLY A 93 -26.22 4.55 -3.53
N SER A 94 -24.95 4.65 -3.20
CA SER A 94 -24.43 4.19 -1.92
C SER A 94 -25.24 4.87 -0.80
N SER A 95 -25.75 4.10 0.15
CA SER A 95 -26.42 4.60 1.34
C SER A 95 -25.44 5.31 2.31
N LEU A 96 -24.15 5.20 2.08
CA LEU A 96 -23.10 5.93 2.75
C LEU A 96 -22.65 7.04 1.81
N SER A 97 -22.74 8.28 2.27
CA SER A 97 -22.22 9.45 1.58
C SER A 97 -20.69 9.43 1.62
N ASP A 98 -20.08 8.45 0.94
CA ASP A 98 -18.64 8.53 0.70
C ASP A 98 -18.32 9.83 -0.04
N PRO A 99 -17.14 10.41 0.17
CA PRO A 99 -16.66 11.48 -0.69
C PRO A 99 -16.83 11.06 -2.14
N ALA A 100 -17.17 12.00 -2.99
CA ALA A 100 -17.44 11.75 -4.41
C ALA A 100 -16.50 10.68 -4.93
N THR A 101 -17.05 9.61 -5.49
CA THR A 101 -16.29 8.47 -5.98
C THR A 101 -15.11 8.97 -6.79
N ILE A 102 -13.91 8.62 -6.38
CA ILE A 102 -12.71 9.02 -7.07
C ILE A 102 -12.64 8.23 -8.36
N THR A 103 -13.16 8.85 -9.40
CA THR A 103 -13.19 8.23 -10.73
C THR A 103 -11.86 8.50 -11.40
N PRO A 104 -11.13 7.46 -11.81
CA PRO A 104 -9.97 7.62 -12.68
C PRO A 104 -10.36 8.35 -13.96
N PRO A 105 -9.43 9.02 -14.64
CA PRO A 105 -9.73 9.70 -15.91
C PRO A 105 -10.20 8.67 -16.94
N ASP A 106 -10.97 9.13 -17.89
CA ASP A 106 -11.22 8.41 -19.12
C ASP A 106 -9.87 8.22 -19.81
N ASP A 107 -9.37 7.01 -19.71
CA ASP A 107 -8.15 6.61 -20.38
C ASP A 107 -8.56 5.91 -21.68
N GLU A 108 -8.30 6.54 -22.80
CA GLU A 108 -8.66 6.05 -24.13
C GLU A 108 -8.03 4.69 -24.47
N GLY A 109 -7.30 4.11 -23.55
CA GLY A 109 -6.41 3.08 -24.02
C GLY A 109 -6.58 1.69 -23.46
N THR A 110 -6.74 1.46 -22.16
CA THR A 110 -6.43 0.11 -21.70
C THR A 110 -7.50 -0.53 -20.84
N PHE A 111 -7.92 0.09 -19.76
CA PHE A 111 -8.74 -0.62 -18.78
C PHE A 111 -10.09 0.05 -18.50
N HIS A 112 -10.28 1.29 -18.93
CA HIS A 112 -11.45 2.09 -18.62
C HIS A 112 -12.77 1.46 -19.07
N SER A 113 -12.86 1.01 -20.30
CA SER A 113 -14.11 0.58 -20.95
C SER A 113 -14.47 -0.90 -20.73
N ASN A 114 -13.63 -1.64 -20.05
CA ASN A 114 -13.87 -3.05 -19.79
C ASN A 114 -14.33 -3.29 -18.35
N PRO A 115 -15.25 -4.22 -18.10
CA PRO A 115 -15.59 -4.63 -16.75
C PRO A 115 -14.44 -5.42 -16.11
N TRP A 116 -14.42 -5.48 -14.79
CA TRP A 116 -13.55 -6.37 -14.04
C TRP A 116 -13.72 -7.84 -14.49
N PRO A 117 -12.66 -8.63 -14.65
CA PRO A 117 -11.26 -8.36 -14.32
C PRO A 117 -10.41 -7.77 -15.47
N LYS A 118 -10.99 -7.43 -16.62
CA LYS A 118 -10.26 -6.88 -17.76
C LYS A 118 -10.12 -5.36 -17.73
N GLY A 119 -10.87 -4.71 -16.85
CA GLY A 119 -10.86 -3.28 -16.67
C GLY A 119 -11.60 -2.88 -15.39
N TRP A 120 -11.77 -1.57 -15.19
CA TRP A 120 -12.37 -1.02 -13.97
C TRP A 120 -13.71 -0.31 -14.20
N GLN A 121 -14.33 -0.51 -15.36
CA GLN A 121 -15.59 0.15 -15.73
C GLN A 121 -16.70 -0.01 -14.68
N ASN A 122 -16.85 -1.22 -14.11
CA ASN A 122 -17.93 -1.60 -13.20
C ASN A 122 -17.50 -1.69 -11.72
N ILE A 123 -16.29 -1.29 -11.38
CA ILE A 123 -15.81 -1.30 -10.00
C ILE A 123 -15.49 0.13 -9.52
N ASP A 124 -15.48 0.32 -8.20
CA ASP A 124 -15.01 1.51 -7.54
C ASP A 124 -13.58 1.28 -7.01
N PRO A 125 -12.54 1.84 -7.64
CA PRO A 125 -11.15 1.62 -7.23
C PRO A 125 -10.84 2.12 -5.81
N PHE A 126 -11.46 3.21 -5.38
CA PHE A 126 -11.27 3.76 -4.03
C PHE A 126 -11.82 2.80 -2.98
N LYS A 127 -13.09 2.39 -3.11
CA LYS A 127 -13.73 1.43 -2.20
C LYS A 127 -13.08 0.06 -2.25
N SER A 128 -12.68 -0.39 -3.43
CA SER A 128 -11.98 -1.68 -3.63
C SER A 128 -10.69 -1.77 -2.80
N TYR A 129 -9.99 -0.66 -2.61
CA TYR A 129 -8.79 -0.64 -1.77
C TYR A 129 -9.12 -0.38 -0.30
N ARG A 130 -9.96 0.62 0.02
CA ARG A 130 -10.28 1.00 1.40
C ARG A 130 -10.93 -0.12 2.19
N ALA A 131 -11.94 -0.78 1.63
CA ALA A 131 -12.71 -1.82 2.31
C ALA A 131 -11.90 -3.07 2.71
N LEU A 132 -10.69 -3.23 2.15
CA LEU A 132 -9.76 -4.28 2.61
C LEU A 132 -9.32 -4.10 4.05
N PHE A 133 -9.26 -2.85 4.55
CA PHE A 133 -8.54 -2.48 5.76
C PHE A 133 -9.41 -1.84 6.84
N ASP A 134 -10.48 -1.16 6.45
CA ASP A 134 -11.28 -0.35 7.36
C ASP A 134 -12.31 -1.12 8.20
N GLY A 135 -12.58 -2.37 7.84
CA GLY A 135 -13.55 -3.23 8.53
C GLY A 135 -14.91 -3.34 7.83
N GLU A 136 -15.11 -2.64 6.71
CA GLU A 136 -16.35 -2.76 5.93
C GLU A 136 -16.57 -4.20 5.43
N VAL A 137 -15.50 -4.90 5.08
CA VAL A 137 -15.53 -6.31 4.70
C VAL A 137 -14.90 -7.17 5.78
N SER A 138 -15.65 -8.17 6.25
CA SER A 138 -15.10 -9.12 7.21
C SER A 138 -13.97 -9.93 6.59
N ALA A 139 -13.00 -10.35 7.41
CA ALA A 139 -11.89 -11.18 6.93
C ALA A 139 -12.36 -12.47 6.26
N TYR A 140 -13.46 -13.07 6.72
CA TYR A 140 -14.02 -14.27 6.13
C TYR A 140 -14.65 -14.02 4.76
N GLY A 141 -15.30 -12.86 4.58
CA GLY A 141 -15.92 -12.46 3.30
C GLY A 141 -14.92 -11.86 2.30
N ASN A 142 -13.68 -11.66 2.69
CA ASN A 142 -12.67 -11.02 1.88
C ASN A 142 -11.82 -12.06 1.12
N SER A 143 -12.07 -12.21 -0.17
CA SER A 143 -11.39 -13.17 -1.05
C SER A 143 -9.88 -12.93 -1.21
N GLU A 144 -9.39 -11.76 -0.83
CA GLU A 144 -7.99 -11.39 -0.94
C GLU A 144 -7.17 -11.80 0.29
N ILE A 145 -7.78 -11.93 1.47
CA ILE A 145 -7.07 -12.29 2.70
C ILE A 145 -6.73 -13.79 2.68
N ILE A 146 -5.44 -14.09 2.69
CA ILE A 146 -4.90 -15.46 2.78
C ILE A 146 -4.68 -15.85 4.23
N PHE A 147 -4.15 -14.92 5.03
CA PHE A 147 -3.91 -15.13 6.46
C PHE A 147 -4.03 -13.81 7.23
N THR A 148 -4.63 -13.91 8.41
CA THR A 148 -4.76 -12.81 9.35
C THR A 148 -4.49 -13.27 10.77
N ARG A 149 -3.94 -12.38 11.61
CA ARG A 149 -3.79 -12.60 13.05
C ARG A 149 -5.09 -12.33 13.83
N GLY A 150 -6.15 -11.97 13.15
CA GLY A 150 -7.38 -11.57 13.78
C GLY A 150 -7.32 -10.15 14.33
N THR A 151 -8.08 -9.90 15.40
CA THR A 151 -8.20 -8.56 15.99
C THR A 151 -7.12 -8.25 17.04
N ASN A 152 -6.32 -9.22 17.46
CA ASN A 152 -5.35 -9.12 18.56
C ASN A 152 -5.91 -8.37 19.81
N GLN A 153 -5.20 -8.39 20.91
CA GLN A 153 -5.59 -7.69 22.14
C GLN A 153 -4.49 -6.73 22.60
N GLY A 154 -4.87 -5.79 23.47
CA GLY A 154 -3.93 -4.81 24.02
C GLY A 154 -3.40 -3.82 22.99
N ALA A 155 -2.18 -3.36 23.15
CA ALA A 155 -1.52 -2.36 22.30
C ALA A 155 -1.28 -2.85 20.87
N GLU A 156 -1.29 -4.16 20.62
CA GLU A 156 -1.13 -4.76 19.30
C GLU A 156 -2.46 -4.87 18.53
N ASN A 157 -3.56 -4.49 19.16
CA ASN A 157 -4.87 -4.48 18.52
C ASN A 157 -4.90 -3.43 17.41
N ILE A 158 -5.30 -3.83 16.20
CA ILE A 158 -5.43 -2.90 15.06
C ILE A 158 -6.38 -1.73 15.37
N LYS A 159 -7.39 -1.91 16.21
CA LYS A 159 -8.26 -0.82 16.65
C LYS A 159 -7.51 0.27 17.42
N VAL A 160 -6.52 -0.10 18.23
CA VAL A 160 -5.66 0.86 18.93
C VAL A 160 -4.81 1.66 17.94
N MET A 161 -4.32 1.01 16.88
CA MET A 161 -3.62 1.71 15.82
C MET A 161 -4.51 2.77 15.15
N VAL A 162 -5.79 2.48 14.95
CA VAL A 162 -6.76 3.43 14.39
C VAL A 162 -6.93 4.66 15.27
N ILE A 163 -6.95 4.52 16.60
CA ILE A 163 -6.99 5.65 17.53
C ILE A 163 -5.84 6.63 17.29
N HIS A 164 -4.65 6.12 16.94
CA HIS A 164 -3.49 6.95 16.64
C HIS A 164 -3.57 7.63 15.26
N GLN A 165 -4.46 7.17 14.39
CA GLN A 165 -4.70 7.74 13.05
C GLN A 165 -5.84 8.77 13.07
N LEU A 166 -6.85 8.58 13.91
CA LEU A 166 -8.00 9.48 13.99
C LEU A 166 -7.60 10.90 14.36
N PRO A 167 -8.23 11.92 13.72
CA PRO A 167 -8.05 13.32 14.09
C PRO A 167 -8.48 13.55 15.55
N ARG A 168 -7.79 14.45 16.21
CA ARG A 168 -8.10 14.80 17.61
C ARG A 168 -9.38 15.60 17.71
N SER A 169 -9.52 16.60 16.85
CA SER A 169 -10.65 17.54 16.91
C SER A 169 -11.99 16.89 16.63
N GLN A 170 -12.01 15.84 15.84
CA GLN A 170 -13.26 15.27 15.32
C GLN A 170 -13.43 13.79 15.67
N GLY A 171 -12.38 13.06 15.85
CA GLY A 171 -12.43 11.63 16.12
C GLY A 171 -12.03 11.23 17.53
N GLY A 172 -11.65 12.20 18.39
CA GLY A 172 -11.10 11.92 19.71
C GLY A 172 -9.81 11.12 19.70
N GLY A 173 -9.13 11.05 18.55
CA GLY A 173 -7.93 10.28 18.38
C GLY A 173 -6.64 11.00 18.81
N TYR A 174 -5.52 10.33 18.68
CA TYR A 174 -4.22 10.89 19.05
C TYR A 174 -3.53 11.63 17.90
N ASN A 175 -3.97 11.43 16.65
CA ASN A 175 -3.43 12.12 15.48
C ASN A 175 -1.90 12.15 15.45
N CYS A 176 -1.25 10.98 15.54
CA CYS A 176 0.21 10.90 15.65
C CYS A 176 0.88 9.90 14.69
N HIS A 177 0.10 9.12 13.94
CA HIS A 177 0.66 8.27 12.89
C HIS A 177 0.85 9.08 11.60
N GLY A 178 2.07 9.55 11.40
CA GLY A 178 2.47 10.28 10.20
C GLY A 178 3.16 9.43 9.15
N MET A 179 3.15 9.93 7.91
CA MET A 179 3.99 9.42 6.82
C MET A 179 4.93 10.50 6.33
N THR A 180 6.01 10.09 5.67
CA THR A 180 6.95 11.01 5.05
C THR A 180 6.40 11.56 3.73
N GLN A 181 6.88 12.73 3.31
CA GLN A 181 6.59 13.28 1.99
C GLN A 181 7.00 12.29 0.87
N LYS A 182 8.10 11.57 1.05
CA LYS A 182 8.55 10.51 0.15
C LYS A 182 7.48 9.44 -0.11
N GLN A 183 6.79 8.99 0.94
CA GLN A 183 5.69 8.04 0.78
C GLN A 183 4.49 8.68 0.09
N CYS A 184 4.18 9.94 0.41
CA CYS A 184 3.12 10.70 -0.23
C CYS A 184 3.37 10.83 -1.74
N ASP A 185 4.60 11.14 -2.15
CA ASP A 185 4.98 11.32 -3.56
C ASP A 185 5.09 9.99 -4.34
N ALA A 186 5.21 8.85 -3.64
CA ALA A 186 5.24 7.55 -4.30
C ALA A 186 3.94 7.22 -5.06
N TYR A 187 2.79 7.74 -4.60
CA TYR A 187 1.52 7.52 -5.30
C TYR A 187 1.49 8.24 -6.65
N TYR A 188 0.86 7.61 -7.64
CA TYR A 188 0.71 8.15 -8.99
C TYR A 188 -0.31 9.28 -9.07
N MET A 189 -0.26 10.03 -10.15
CA MET A 189 -1.40 10.81 -10.60
C MET A 189 -2.49 9.87 -11.12
N LYS A 190 -3.73 10.36 -11.23
CA LYS A 190 -4.88 9.56 -11.68
C LYS A 190 -4.75 8.99 -13.09
N ASP A 191 -3.93 9.61 -13.94
CA ASP A 191 -3.60 9.14 -15.28
C ASP A 191 -2.41 8.15 -15.32
N GLY A 192 -1.88 7.77 -14.15
CA GLY A 192 -0.74 6.87 -14.02
C GLY A 192 0.62 7.52 -14.21
N SER A 193 0.68 8.82 -14.47
CA SER A 193 1.93 9.57 -14.53
C SER A 193 2.53 9.79 -13.14
N ASP A 194 3.79 10.18 -13.10
CA ASP A 194 4.48 10.53 -11.86
C ASP A 194 3.98 11.90 -11.36
N CYS A 195 3.75 12.01 -10.05
CA CYS A 195 3.46 13.33 -9.49
C CYS A 195 4.72 14.22 -9.55
N PRO A 196 4.55 15.56 -9.56
CA PRO A 196 5.69 16.47 -9.67
C PRO A 196 6.78 16.23 -8.61
N GLY A 197 6.40 15.88 -7.38
CA GLY A 197 7.34 15.57 -6.30
C GLY A 197 8.17 14.30 -6.51
N MET A 198 7.66 13.33 -7.28
CA MET A 198 8.35 12.08 -7.54
C MET A 198 9.66 12.27 -8.28
N ASN A 199 9.68 13.16 -9.26
CA ASN A 199 10.88 13.43 -10.05
C ASN A 199 12.00 14.06 -9.21
N SER A 200 11.66 14.83 -8.18
CA SER A 200 12.65 15.39 -7.26
C SER A 200 13.29 14.34 -6.34
N MET A 201 12.60 13.21 -6.11
CA MET A 201 13.04 12.16 -5.20
C MET A 201 13.91 11.09 -5.86
N TYR A 202 13.70 10.83 -7.15
CA TYR A 202 14.33 9.71 -7.84
C TYR A 202 15.15 10.14 -9.08
N ALA A 203 15.12 11.40 -9.43
CA ALA A 203 15.90 11.95 -10.55
C ALA A 203 17.38 12.07 -10.18
N GLY A 204 18.01 10.94 -9.99
CA GLY A 204 19.43 10.82 -9.68
C GLY A 204 19.70 10.90 -8.17
N MET A 205 20.07 9.79 -7.61
CA MET A 205 20.50 9.65 -6.22
C MET A 205 21.68 10.56 -5.85
N GLU A 206 22.39 11.10 -6.83
CA GLU A 206 23.53 12.00 -6.66
C GLU A 206 23.18 13.40 -6.14
N GLY A 207 21.93 13.77 -6.07
CA GLY A 207 21.54 15.13 -5.76
C GLY A 207 20.79 15.34 -4.44
N TYR A 208 20.65 14.33 -3.61
CA TYR A 208 19.94 14.44 -2.33
C TYR A 208 20.70 15.25 -1.27
N THR A 209 21.96 15.55 -1.47
CA THR A 209 22.80 16.33 -0.56
C THR A 209 22.86 17.81 -0.90
N ASP A 210 22.21 18.25 -1.98
CA ASP A 210 22.26 19.64 -2.43
C ASP A 210 21.10 20.47 -1.84
N PRO A 211 21.37 21.38 -0.88
CA PRO A 211 20.35 22.26 -0.30
C PRO A 211 19.70 23.20 -1.32
N SER A 212 20.32 23.47 -2.47
CA SER A 212 19.76 24.34 -3.52
C SER A 212 18.48 23.74 -4.15
N ARG A 213 18.27 22.45 -4.00
CA ARG A 213 17.05 21.76 -4.48
C ARG A 213 15.79 22.16 -3.75
N TYR A 214 15.87 22.66 -2.52
CA TYR A 214 14.71 23.18 -1.80
C TYR A 214 14.10 24.42 -2.48
N ASN A 215 14.91 25.19 -3.19
CA ASN A 215 14.47 26.37 -3.91
C ASN A 215 13.80 26.01 -5.26
N ASN A 216 13.91 24.77 -5.71
CA ASN A 216 13.40 24.27 -6.98
C ASN A 216 12.45 23.07 -6.77
N ASP A 217 11.70 23.04 -5.67
CA ASP A 217 10.71 22.00 -5.44
C ASP A 217 9.65 22.04 -6.55
N PRO A 218 9.48 20.97 -7.34
CA PRO A 218 8.52 20.96 -8.44
C PRO A 218 7.08 20.81 -7.97
N ARG A 219 6.82 20.68 -6.66
CA ARG A 219 5.45 20.57 -6.14
C ARG A 219 4.75 21.90 -6.31
N PRO A 220 3.48 21.87 -6.73
CA PRO A 220 2.67 23.08 -6.76
C PRO A 220 2.58 23.72 -5.37
N THR A 221 2.81 25.02 -5.30
CA THR A 221 2.65 25.82 -4.08
C THR A 221 1.25 26.42 -3.98
N GLU A 222 0.52 26.45 -5.11
CA GLU A 222 -0.82 27.01 -5.17
C GLU A 222 -1.85 26.08 -4.50
N VAL A 223 -2.95 26.68 -4.11
CA VAL A 223 -4.12 26.00 -3.59
C VAL A 223 -5.24 25.95 -4.63
N VAL A 224 -6.13 24.98 -4.48
CA VAL A 224 -7.34 24.87 -5.32
C VAL A 224 -8.28 26.02 -5.00
N THR A 225 -8.65 26.78 -6.02
CA THR A 225 -9.62 27.88 -5.93
C THR A 225 -11.05 27.35 -6.15
N LYS A 226 -12.04 28.20 -5.81
CA LYS A 226 -13.46 27.86 -6.01
C LYS A 226 -13.77 27.59 -7.49
N ASP A 227 -13.17 28.35 -8.39
CA ASP A 227 -13.42 28.22 -9.83
C ASP A 227 -12.76 26.97 -10.44
N GLU A 228 -11.73 26.46 -9.77
CA GLU A 228 -11.01 25.25 -10.21
C GLU A 228 -11.57 23.95 -9.58
N LEU A 229 -12.41 24.06 -8.55
CA LEU A 229 -12.85 22.88 -7.75
C LEU A 229 -13.51 21.80 -8.62
N SER A 230 -14.24 22.20 -9.67
CA SER A 230 -14.87 21.25 -10.60
C SER A 230 -13.87 20.37 -11.37
N LYS A 231 -12.60 20.80 -11.46
CA LYS A 231 -11.52 20.01 -12.08
C LYS A 231 -10.99 18.90 -11.15
N TYR A 232 -11.30 18.99 -9.86
CA TYR A 232 -10.80 18.12 -8.82
C TYR A 232 -11.94 17.53 -7.97
N PRO A 233 -12.85 16.74 -8.58
CA PRO A 233 -14.01 16.20 -7.90
C PRO A 233 -13.62 15.28 -6.71
N GLU A 234 -12.44 14.70 -6.75
CA GLU A 234 -11.88 13.86 -5.70
C GLU A 234 -11.60 14.58 -4.38
N LEU A 235 -11.53 15.91 -4.40
CA LEU A 235 -11.36 16.71 -3.19
C LEU A 235 -12.72 17.03 -2.51
N GLY A 236 -13.83 16.70 -3.18
CA GLY A 236 -15.18 16.98 -2.69
C GLY A 236 -15.51 18.47 -2.66
N ALA A 237 -16.69 18.81 -2.14
CA ALA A 237 -17.19 20.20 -2.06
C ALA A 237 -16.31 21.12 -1.19
N LYS A 238 -15.50 20.54 -0.29
CA LYS A 238 -14.62 21.26 0.64
C LYS A 238 -13.17 21.39 0.13
N GLY A 239 -12.88 21.03 -1.12
CA GLY A 239 -11.51 21.04 -1.67
C GLY A 239 -10.89 22.42 -1.87
N VAL A 240 -11.64 23.52 -1.69
CA VAL A 240 -11.09 24.87 -1.78
C VAL A 240 -10.07 25.11 -0.67
N GLY A 241 -8.90 25.66 -1.04
CA GLY A 241 -7.79 25.89 -0.12
C GLY A 241 -6.84 24.69 0.08
N VAL A 242 -7.16 23.53 -0.50
CA VAL A 242 -6.26 22.38 -0.51
C VAL A 242 -5.10 22.62 -1.46
N SER A 243 -3.88 22.29 -1.08
CA SER A 243 -2.72 22.37 -1.95
C SER A 243 -2.89 21.50 -3.20
N LYS A 244 -2.58 22.06 -4.37
CA LYS A 244 -2.66 21.34 -5.66
C LYS A 244 -1.72 20.14 -5.74
N GLN A 245 -0.72 20.01 -4.86
CA GLN A 245 0.10 18.81 -4.79
C GLN A 245 -0.69 17.54 -4.44
N TYR A 246 -1.85 17.69 -3.79
CA TYR A 246 -2.75 16.61 -3.39
C TYR A 246 -3.91 16.38 -4.35
N ALA A 247 -4.06 17.22 -5.36
CA ALA A 247 -5.12 17.13 -6.36
C ALA A 247 -4.73 16.19 -7.50
N GLY A 248 -5.71 15.55 -8.13
CA GLY A 248 -5.49 14.69 -9.30
C GLY A 248 -4.70 13.41 -9.04
N ARG A 249 -4.66 12.92 -7.79
CA ARG A 249 -3.93 11.70 -7.42
C ARG A 249 -4.78 10.45 -7.65
N GLU A 250 -4.11 9.30 -7.65
CA GLU A 250 -4.76 7.99 -7.79
C GLU A 250 -5.68 7.64 -6.60
N PRO A 251 -6.69 6.74 -6.77
CA PRO A 251 -7.65 6.42 -5.72
C PRO A 251 -7.04 5.90 -4.41
N ARG A 252 -5.95 5.10 -4.46
CA ARG A 252 -5.27 4.59 -3.26
C ARG A 252 -4.62 5.70 -2.42
N PHE A 253 -4.23 6.82 -3.06
CA PHE A 253 -3.76 8.00 -2.35
C PHE A 253 -4.84 8.53 -1.40
N TYR A 254 -6.03 8.75 -1.90
CA TYR A 254 -7.14 9.28 -1.10
C TYR A 254 -7.65 8.29 -0.05
N ALA A 255 -7.50 7.00 -0.29
CA ALA A 255 -7.80 5.96 0.70
C ALA A 255 -6.79 5.89 1.85
N SER A 256 -5.55 6.34 1.63
CA SER A 256 -4.45 6.11 2.57
C SER A 256 -3.91 7.38 3.24
N VAL A 257 -3.94 8.51 2.54
CA VAL A 257 -3.23 9.73 2.93
C VAL A 257 -4.16 10.75 3.55
N ALA A 258 -3.87 11.16 4.76
CA ALA A 258 -4.51 12.27 5.44
C ALA A 258 -3.64 13.52 5.29
N TYR A 259 -3.83 14.23 4.19
CA TYR A 259 -3.11 15.46 3.89
C TYR A 259 -3.81 16.69 4.50
N ASN A 260 -3.10 17.82 4.60
CA ASN A 260 -3.65 19.05 5.14
C ASN A 260 -4.84 19.55 4.31
N GLY A 261 -6.01 19.68 4.96
CA GLY A 261 -7.28 19.99 4.30
C GLY A 261 -8.00 18.76 3.71
N SER A 262 -7.56 17.54 4.01
CA SER A 262 -8.28 16.33 3.58
C SER A 262 -9.63 16.19 4.25
N VAL A 263 -10.61 15.72 3.50
CA VAL A 263 -11.94 15.42 4.03
C VAL A 263 -11.93 14.04 4.69
N TRP A 264 -12.46 13.98 5.89
CA TRP A 264 -12.73 12.78 6.64
C TRP A 264 -14.24 12.55 6.69
N HIS A 265 -14.64 11.37 6.28
CA HIS A 265 -16.02 10.94 6.40
C HIS A 265 -16.22 10.30 7.77
N MET A 266 -16.96 10.97 8.68
CA MET A 266 -17.06 10.61 10.09
C MET A 266 -18.52 10.59 10.54
N LEU A 267 -19.16 9.44 10.37
CA LEU A 267 -20.60 9.28 10.59
C LEU A 267 -21.02 9.39 12.07
N ASN A 268 -20.13 9.01 12.99
CA ASN A 268 -20.39 8.98 14.42
C ASN A 268 -19.69 10.08 15.21
N ALA A 269 -19.06 11.06 14.54
CA ALA A 269 -18.46 12.17 15.25
C ALA A 269 -19.53 13.04 15.91
N ASP A 270 -19.58 13.04 17.25
CA ASP A 270 -20.53 13.82 18.06
C ASP A 270 -20.24 15.32 18.06
N ILE A 271 -19.20 15.69 17.42
CA ILE A 271 -18.53 16.96 17.60
C ILE A 271 -19.33 18.06 17.03
N ASN A 272 -20.26 18.46 17.35
CA ASN A 272 -21.01 19.65 16.98
C ASN A 272 -22.49 19.40 16.71
N GLN A 273 -23.03 18.23 16.96
CA GLN A 273 -24.46 17.95 16.77
C GLN A 273 -24.95 18.36 15.36
N LYS A 274 -24.05 18.39 14.41
CA LYS A 274 -24.32 18.83 13.04
C LYS A 274 -24.64 17.65 12.16
N GLU A 275 -25.56 17.84 11.26
CA GLU A 275 -25.93 16.91 10.21
C GLU A 275 -24.77 16.63 9.22
N GLU A 276 -23.70 17.39 9.32
CA GLU A 276 -22.57 17.33 8.40
C GLU A 276 -21.60 16.21 8.80
N LYS A 277 -21.49 15.19 7.93
CA LYS A 277 -20.67 13.99 8.16
C LYS A 277 -19.27 14.08 7.54
N ASP A 278 -19.08 14.98 6.60
CA ASP A 278 -17.78 15.22 5.97
C ASP A 278 -17.07 16.36 6.68
N VAL A 279 -15.96 16.03 7.33
CA VAL A 279 -15.18 16.98 8.10
C VAL A 279 -13.84 17.22 7.45
N GLN A 280 -13.53 18.49 7.16
CA GLN A 280 -12.21 18.87 6.64
C GLN A 280 -11.26 19.10 7.82
N ILE A 281 -10.11 18.42 7.79
CA ILE A 281 -9.11 18.48 8.84
C ILE A 281 -7.85 19.21 8.35
N PHE A 282 -7.44 20.21 9.12
CA PHE A 282 -6.22 20.98 8.89
C PHE A 282 -5.19 20.73 9.99
N TYR A 283 -3.93 20.56 9.59
CA TYR A 283 -2.81 20.28 10.48
C TYR A 283 -1.95 21.51 10.75
N TYR A 284 -2.59 22.69 10.79
CA TYR A 284 -1.86 23.94 11.04
C TYR A 284 -1.32 24.00 12.47
N ARG A 285 -0.12 24.56 12.59
CA ARG A 285 0.52 24.77 13.90
C ARG A 285 -0.35 25.64 14.81
N GLY A 286 -0.59 25.15 16.02
CA GLY A 286 -1.44 25.81 17.00
C GLY A 286 -2.90 25.37 16.97
N GLU A 287 -3.36 24.76 15.88
CA GLU A 287 -4.72 24.20 15.76
C GLU A 287 -4.86 22.85 16.45
N SER A 288 -6.09 22.36 16.54
CA SER A 288 -6.40 21.13 17.29
C SER A 288 -5.70 19.89 16.76
N ASP A 289 -5.55 19.76 15.46
CA ASP A 289 -4.91 18.61 14.79
C ASP A 289 -3.47 18.89 14.37
N GLY A 290 -2.98 20.11 14.51
CA GLY A 290 -1.61 20.49 14.24
C GLY A 290 -0.67 20.33 15.43
N TYR A 291 0.52 20.88 15.31
CA TYR A 291 1.53 20.87 16.36
C TYR A 291 1.08 21.63 17.60
N LYS A 292 1.09 20.94 18.76
CA LYS A 292 0.93 21.54 20.09
C LYS A 292 1.95 20.98 21.07
N ILE A 293 2.58 21.84 21.85
CA ILE A 293 3.53 21.43 22.88
C ILE A 293 2.86 20.51 23.90
N GLY A 294 3.46 19.36 24.19
CA GLY A 294 3.02 18.43 25.23
C GLY A 294 1.90 17.48 24.83
N THR A 295 1.49 17.42 23.56
CA THR A 295 0.46 16.49 23.06
C THR A 295 0.95 15.69 21.86
N ASN A 296 0.29 14.56 21.55
CA ASN A 296 0.50 13.81 20.32
C ASN A 296 0.13 14.67 19.11
N TRP A 297 0.93 14.59 18.06
CA TRP A 297 0.74 15.36 16.83
C TRP A 297 1.49 14.71 15.67
N LEU A 298 1.13 15.06 14.43
CA LEU A 298 1.79 14.58 13.21
C LEU A 298 3.13 15.28 13.01
N ASN A 299 4.22 14.58 13.26
CA ASN A 299 5.58 15.12 13.09
C ASN A 299 5.87 15.57 11.65
N THR A 300 5.21 14.95 10.68
CA THR A 300 5.41 15.21 9.25
C THR A 300 4.30 16.07 8.64
N GLY A 301 3.26 16.42 9.39
CA GLY A 301 2.08 17.13 8.88
C GLY A 301 1.25 16.33 7.86
N ILE A 302 1.56 15.06 7.63
CA ILE A 302 0.83 14.16 6.73
C ILE A 302 0.48 12.90 7.50
N GLY A 303 -0.81 12.60 7.65
CA GLY A 303 -1.32 11.47 8.41
C GLY A 303 -1.65 10.25 7.56
N ILE A 304 -2.03 9.18 8.23
CA ILE A 304 -2.48 7.92 7.64
C ILE A 304 -3.96 7.71 8.00
N LYS A 305 -4.81 7.37 7.01
CA LYS A 305 -6.21 7.03 7.23
C LYS A 305 -6.64 5.69 6.62
N LYS A 306 -5.67 4.88 6.17
CA LYS A 306 -5.90 3.60 5.48
C LYS A 306 -6.82 2.64 6.23
N PHE A 307 -6.77 2.63 7.56
CA PHE A 307 -7.49 1.68 8.41
C PHE A 307 -8.74 2.28 9.08
N VAL A 308 -9.06 3.53 8.78
CA VAL A 308 -10.15 4.24 9.44
C VAL A 308 -11.48 4.00 8.70
N HIS A 309 -12.46 3.49 9.43
CA HIS A 309 -13.84 3.36 8.97
C HIS A 309 -14.63 4.64 9.25
N PRO A 310 -15.62 5.02 8.43
CA PRO A 310 -16.47 6.20 8.71
C PRO A 310 -17.18 6.19 10.06
N ASN A 311 -17.46 5.02 10.63
CA ASN A 311 -18.06 4.88 11.95
C ASN A 311 -17.08 4.95 13.12
N ASP A 312 -15.78 4.93 12.85
CA ASP A 312 -14.77 4.92 13.89
C ASP A 312 -14.77 6.21 14.70
N LEU A 313 -14.74 6.04 16.00
CA LEU A 313 -14.64 7.13 16.98
C LEU A 313 -13.83 6.66 18.18
N SER A 314 -13.02 7.53 18.75
CA SER A 314 -12.32 7.30 20.00
C SER A 314 -12.83 8.25 21.09
N ASP A 315 -12.76 7.81 22.34
CA ASP A 315 -13.01 8.68 23.50
C ASP A 315 -11.66 9.23 23.97
N ALA A 316 -11.43 10.52 23.74
CA ALA A 316 -10.18 11.19 24.10
C ALA A 316 -9.89 11.17 25.62
N ASP A 317 -10.92 11.04 26.44
CA ASP A 317 -10.80 11.03 27.90
C ASP A 317 -10.45 9.63 28.45
N LYS A 318 -10.53 8.61 27.61
CA LYS A 318 -10.21 7.22 27.95
C LYS A 318 -9.07 6.70 27.08
N ALA A 319 -7.89 6.62 27.67
CA ALA A 319 -6.72 6.11 26.98
C ALA A 319 -7.00 4.72 26.36
N TYR A 320 -6.77 4.60 25.05
CA TYR A 320 -6.93 3.36 24.29
C TYR A 320 -8.34 2.74 24.29
N ASP A 321 -9.38 3.52 24.55
CA ASP A 321 -10.74 3.01 24.39
C ASP A 321 -11.07 2.80 22.91
N ALA A 322 -11.06 1.53 22.50
CA ALA A 322 -11.39 1.10 21.16
C ALA A 322 -12.81 0.53 21.01
N SER A 323 -13.69 0.79 21.99
CA SER A 323 -15.05 0.23 22.00
C SER A 323 -15.92 0.74 20.86
N ARG A 324 -15.65 1.96 20.38
CA ARG A 324 -16.36 2.61 19.27
C ARG A 324 -15.62 2.50 17.94
N ILE A 325 -14.59 1.67 17.86
CA ILE A 325 -13.87 1.37 16.61
C ILE A 325 -14.47 0.11 16.00
N GLU A 326 -14.83 0.16 14.73
CA GLU A 326 -15.34 -0.99 13.98
C GLU A 326 -14.38 -2.19 14.02
N ALA A 327 -14.93 -3.39 13.98
CA ALA A 327 -14.12 -4.61 13.99
C ALA A 327 -13.28 -4.69 12.72
N LYS A 328 -11.98 -4.87 12.89
CA LYS A 328 -10.99 -4.94 11.79
C LYS A 328 -10.07 -6.13 11.97
N TYR A 329 -9.50 -6.54 10.86
CA TYR A 329 -8.51 -7.60 10.82
C TYR A 329 -7.24 -7.09 10.14
N ALA A 330 -6.09 -7.33 10.76
CA ALA A 330 -4.81 -7.05 10.12
C ALA A 330 -4.49 -8.15 9.11
N PRO A 331 -4.41 -7.88 7.81
CA PRO A 331 -3.95 -8.86 6.85
C PRO A 331 -2.45 -9.07 7.01
N ASP A 332 -2.03 -10.29 7.37
CA ASP A 332 -0.61 -10.64 7.39
C ASP A 332 -0.12 -11.08 6.02
N ILE A 333 -0.98 -11.78 5.28
CA ILE A 333 -0.72 -12.20 3.91
C ILE A 333 -1.99 -12.03 3.11
N ARG A 334 -1.90 -11.31 2.00
CA ARG A 334 -2.99 -11.13 1.06
C ARG A 334 -2.57 -11.39 -0.39
N TYR A 335 -3.52 -11.65 -1.25
CA TYR A 335 -3.26 -12.11 -2.60
C TYR A 335 -2.47 -11.12 -3.46
N ALA A 336 -2.64 -9.81 -3.24
CA ALA A 336 -1.83 -8.79 -3.94
C ALA A 336 -0.33 -8.94 -3.68
N GLU A 337 0.08 -9.34 -2.46
CA GLU A 337 1.48 -9.64 -2.18
C GLU A 337 2.00 -10.78 -3.05
N ILE A 338 1.21 -11.84 -3.21
CA ILE A 338 1.60 -13.02 -4.00
C ILE A 338 1.76 -12.66 -5.48
N LEU A 339 0.86 -11.85 -6.00
CA LEU A 339 0.95 -11.34 -7.37
C LEU A 339 2.23 -10.52 -7.58
N LEU A 340 2.54 -9.62 -6.65
CA LEU A 340 3.76 -8.80 -6.69
C LEU A 340 5.02 -9.65 -6.48
N ASN A 341 4.99 -10.67 -5.61
CA ASN A 341 6.08 -11.62 -5.44
C ASN A 341 6.37 -12.38 -6.73
N TYR A 342 5.31 -12.80 -7.44
CA TYR A 342 5.44 -13.46 -8.74
C TYR A 342 6.11 -12.58 -9.78
N ALA A 343 5.59 -11.36 -9.96
CA ALA A 343 6.11 -10.41 -10.95
C ALA A 343 7.56 -10.00 -10.65
N GLU A 344 7.88 -9.74 -9.37
CA GLU A 344 9.24 -9.39 -8.96
C GLU A 344 10.22 -10.53 -9.23
N ALA A 345 9.90 -11.74 -8.77
CA ALA A 345 10.77 -12.88 -8.96
C ALA A 345 10.98 -13.20 -10.43
N LEU A 346 9.91 -13.18 -11.22
CA LEU A 346 9.96 -13.48 -12.64
C LEU A 346 10.76 -12.44 -13.43
N ASN A 347 10.76 -11.16 -13.01
CA ASN A 347 11.52 -10.11 -13.66
C ASN A 347 13.04 -10.36 -13.61
N GLU A 348 13.52 -11.04 -12.58
CA GLU A 348 14.95 -11.28 -12.36
C GLU A 348 15.45 -12.55 -13.04
N VAL A 349 14.58 -13.33 -13.69
CA VAL A 349 14.92 -14.56 -14.41
C VAL A 349 15.33 -14.22 -15.84
N GLN A 350 16.54 -14.60 -16.25
CA GLN A 350 17.04 -14.44 -17.61
C GLN A 350 16.93 -15.73 -18.45
N GLY A 351 17.09 -16.89 -17.77
CA GLY A 351 16.99 -18.20 -18.38
C GLY A 351 15.58 -18.78 -18.40
N THR A 352 15.51 -20.06 -18.71
CA THR A 352 14.30 -20.87 -18.57
C THR A 352 14.58 -22.02 -17.61
N TYR A 353 13.72 -22.21 -16.63
CA TYR A 353 13.88 -23.19 -15.58
C TYR A 353 12.65 -24.05 -15.42
N GLU A 354 12.85 -25.35 -15.31
CA GLU A 354 11.81 -26.30 -14.90
C GLU A 354 11.90 -26.47 -13.39
N ILE A 355 10.87 -26.02 -12.68
CA ILE A 355 10.76 -26.04 -11.22
C ILE A 355 9.54 -26.89 -10.80
N PRO A 356 9.71 -27.90 -9.94
CA PRO A 356 8.57 -28.69 -9.49
C PRO A 356 7.61 -27.83 -8.66
N SER A 357 6.32 -28.07 -8.82
CA SER A 357 5.27 -27.52 -7.96
C SER A 357 5.46 -27.98 -6.51
N TRP A 358 4.78 -27.33 -5.57
CA TRP A 358 4.91 -27.59 -4.14
C TRP A 358 4.70 -29.07 -3.74
N ASN A 359 3.88 -29.81 -4.49
CA ASN A 359 3.57 -31.23 -4.25
C ASN A 359 4.30 -32.17 -5.22
N GLY A 360 5.07 -31.64 -6.16
CA GLY A 360 5.81 -32.42 -7.15
C GLY A 360 4.95 -33.05 -8.28
N GLU A 361 3.66 -32.74 -8.34
CA GLU A 361 2.75 -33.36 -9.33
C GLU A 361 2.92 -32.76 -10.74
N LYS A 362 3.48 -31.56 -10.84
CA LYS A 362 3.75 -30.90 -12.14
C LYS A 362 5.04 -30.09 -12.07
N MET A 363 5.53 -29.76 -13.28
CA MET A 363 6.64 -28.82 -13.45
C MET A 363 6.09 -27.46 -13.88
N HIS A 364 6.66 -26.40 -13.30
CA HIS A 364 6.45 -25.03 -13.76
C HIS A 364 7.62 -24.64 -14.67
N THR A 365 7.32 -24.32 -15.91
CA THR A 365 8.28 -23.66 -16.80
C THR A 365 8.32 -22.18 -16.42
N ILE A 366 9.41 -21.74 -15.82
CA ILE A 366 9.64 -20.36 -15.37
C ILE A 366 10.59 -19.68 -16.36
N THR A 367 10.08 -18.68 -17.04
CA THR A 367 10.85 -17.82 -17.96
C THR A 367 10.20 -16.43 -17.98
N ARG A 368 11.01 -15.38 -18.09
CA ARG A 368 10.52 -14.01 -18.15
C ARG A 368 9.80 -13.78 -19.47
N LYS A 369 8.48 -13.57 -19.41
CA LYS A 369 7.63 -13.21 -20.54
C LYS A 369 6.68 -12.09 -20.12
N THR A 370 6.43 -11.15 -21.02
CA THR A 370 5.54 -10.02 -20.78
C THR A 370 4.16 -10.45 -20.29
N GLU A 371 3.55 -11.48 -20.90
CA GLU A 371 2.24 -11.98 -20.50
C GLU A 371 2.21 -12.57 -19.09
N GLU A 372 3.31 -13.19 -18.67
CA GLU A 372 3.42 -13.73 -17.30
C GLU A 372 3.68 -12.61 -16.28
N LEU A 373 4.50 -11.60 -16.62
CA LEU A 373 4.69 -10.42 -15.77
C LEU A 373 3.38 -9.65 -15.55
N LYS A 374 2.59 -9.52 -16.61
CA LYS A 374 1.27 -8.88 -16.57
C LYS A 374 0.32 -9.56 -15.58
N LYS A 375 0.34 -10.89 -15.47
CA LYS A 375 -0.49 -11.62 -14.49
C LYS A 375 -0.25 -11.18 -13.05
N GLY A 376 0.97 -10.78 -12.73
CA GLY A 376 1.34 -10.31 -11.38
C GLY A 376 1.07 -8.84 -11.12
N VAL A 377 0.82 -8.02 -12.13
CA VAL A 377 0.74 -6.55 -11.95
C VAL A 377 -0.56 -5.95 -12.48
N GLN A 378 -1.01 -6.34 -13.68
CA GLN A 378 -2.21 -5.75 -14.29
C GLN A 378 -3.44 -5.82 -13.38
N PRO A 379 -3.77 -6.94 -12.69
CA PRO A 379 -4.93 -6.98 -11.82
C PRO A 379 -4.89 -5.90 -10.72
N ILE A 380 -3.71 -5.60 -10.20
CA ILE A 380 -3.52 -4.56 -9.17
C ILE A 380 -3.72 -3.18 -9.78
N ARG A 381 -3.15 -2.92 -10.96
CA ARG A 381 -3.32 -1.66 -11.69
C ARG A 381 -4.78 -1.40 -12.06
N ILE A 382 -5.47 -2.41 -12.57
CA ILE A 382 -6.90 -2.35 -12.91
C ILE A 382 -7.73 -2.02 -11.67
N ARG A 383 -7.52 -2.76 -10.56
CA ARG A 383 -8.24 -2.48 -9.31
C ARG A 383 -7.99 -1.07 -8.79
N ALA A 384 -6.78 -0.55 -8.96
CA ALA A 384 -6.42 0.81 -8.57
C ALA A 384 -6.97 1.90 -9.52
N GLY A 385 -7.60 1.54 -10.64
CA GLY A 385 -8.08 2.48 -11.64
C GLY A 385 -6.95 3.18 -12.40
N LEU A 386 -5.84 2.48 -12.62
CA LEU A 386 -4.65 3.01 -13.27
C LEU A 386 -4.38 2.31 -14.60
N PRO A 387 -3.77 2.99 -15.58
CA PRO A 387 -3.34 2.36 -16.82
C PRO A 387 -2.26 1.31 -16.60
N ASP A 388 -2.04 0.46 -17.61
CA ASP A 388 -0.96 -0.53 -17.59
C ASP A 388 0.41 0.13 -17.63
N TYR A 389 1.43 -0.63 -17.28
CA TYR A 389 2.81 -0.22 -17.53
C TYR A 389 3.21 -0.48 -18.99
N ASP A 390 4.09 0.36 -19.49
CA ASP A 390 4.68 0.31 -20.83
C ASP A 390 6.13 -0.19 -20.85
N VAL A 391 6.65 -0.65 -19.70
CA VAL A 391 8.08 -0.93 -19.48
C VAL A 391 8.39 -2.42 -19.32
N TYR A 392 7.48 -3.31 -19.66
CA TYR A 392 7.66 -4.76 -19.49
C TYR A 392 8.89 -5.33 -20.22
N ASP A 393 9.28 -4.75 -21.34
CA ASP A 393 10.43 -5.21 -22.14
C ASP A 393 11.78 -4.86 -21.53
N SER A 394 11.82 -3.95 -20.56
CA SER A 394 13.03 -3.54 -19.85
C SER A 394 13.04 -4.06 -18.42
N PRO A 395 13.85 -5.07 -18.07
CA PRO A 395 13.94 -5.60 -16.71
C PRO A 395 14.26 -4.53 -15.67
N ASP A 396 15.15 -3.60 -15.97
CA ASP A 396 15.57 -2.56 -15.04
C ASP A 396 14.47 -1.53 -14.80
N LYS A 397 13.81 -1.04 -15.84
CA LYS A 397 12.69 -0.12 -15.72
C LYS A 397 11.51 -0.77 -15.00
N PHE A 398 11.22 -2.02 -15.33
CA PHE A 398 10.14 -2.76 -14.69
C PHE A 398 10.43 -3.04 -13.21
N ARG A 399 11.69 -3.33 -12.85
CA ARG A 399 12.12 -3.46 -11.44
C ARG A 399 11.81 -2.20 -10.62
N ILE A 400 12.07 -1.01 -11.17
CA ILE A 400 11.73 0.27 -10.51
C ILE A 400 10.23 0.37 -10.30
N LYS A 401 9.42 0.04 -11.31
CA LYS A 401 7.95 0.09 -11.21
C LYS A 401 7.41 -0.94 -10.20
N ILE A 402 7.93 -2.17 -10.16
CA ILE A 402 7.54 -3.19 -9.18
C ILE A 402 7.88 -2.76 -7.75
N LYS A 403 9.08 -2.25 -7.50
CA LYS A 403 9.48 -1.76 -6.18
C LYS A 403 8.53 -0.65 -5.70
N ARG A 404 8.16 0.27 -6.58
CA ARG A 404 7.21 1.33 -6.28
C ARG A 404 5.79 0.80 -6.08
N GLU A 405 5.33 -0.13 -6.92
CA GLU A 405 4.00 -0.73 -6.77
C GLU A 405 3.87 -1.44 -5.43
N ARG A 406 4.90 -2.18 -4.99
CA ARG A 406 4.95 -2.78 -3.65
C ARG A 406 4.89 -1.72 -2.55
N GLN A 407 5.59 -0.61 -2.69
CA GLN A 407 5.58 0.49 -1.73
C GLN A 407 4.19 1.11 -1.56
N ILE A 408 3.44 1.28 -2.65
CA ILE A 408 2.10 1.86 -2.64
C ILE A 408 1.07 0.83 -2.18
N GLU A 409 1.04 -0.32 -2.83
CA GLU A 409 0.04 -1.35 -2.62
C GLU A 409 0.09 -1.93 -1.20
N LEU A 410 1.30 -2.21 -0.71
CA LEU A 410 1.54 -2.81 0.62
C LEU A 410 1.88 -1.75 1.68
N PHE A 411 1.52 -0.48 1.45
CA PHE A 411 1.76 0.60 2.38
C PHE A 411 1.15 0.31 3.76
N ALA A 412 1.91 0.58 4.83
CA ALA A 412 1.53 0.37 6.23
C ALA A 412 1.18 -1.09 6.61
N GLU A 413 1.64 -2.08 5.84
CA GLU A 413 1.50 -3.51 6.12
C GLU A 413 2.83 -4.17 6.55
N GLY A 414 3.85 -3.37 6.87
CA GLY A 414 5.14 -3.85 7.38
C GLY A 414 6.15 -4.30 6.32
N HIS A 415 5.80 -4.28 5.04
CA HIS A 415 6.66 -4.80 3.97
C HIS A 415 7.86 -3.92 3.64
N ARG A 416 7.69 -2.59 3.57
CA ARG A 416 8.73 -1.67 3.07
C ARG A 416 10.05 -1.76 3.80
N PHE A 417 10.02 -1.89 5.14
CA PHE A 417 11.23 -2.04 5.95
C PHE A 417 12.11 -3.21 5.51
N PHE A 418 11.48 -4.35 5.24
CA PHE A 418 12.18 -5.54 4.79
C PHE A 418 12.55 -5.48 3.30
N ASP A 419 11.69 -4.93 2.48
CA ASP A 419 11.88 -4.81 1.03
C ASP A 419 13.14 -4.02 0.69
N ILE A 420 13.32 -2.81 1.24
CA ILE A 420 14.51 -1.99 0.96
C ILE A 420 15.81 -2.64 1.47
N ARG A 421 15.74 -3.45 2.54
CA ARG A 421 16.90 -4.17 3.07
C ARG A 421 17.25 -5.38 2.21
N ARG A 422 16.28 -6.21 1.85
CA ARG A 422 16.54 -7.37 0.99
C ARG A 422 16.99 -6.99 -0.43
N TRP A 423 16.61 -5.81 -0.91
CA TRP A 423 17.09 -5.23 -2.18
C TRP A 423 18.47 -4.58 -2.07
N CYS A 424 18.99 -4.36 -0.86
CA CYS A 424 20.17 -3.54 -0.57
C CYS A 424 19.99 -2.06 -0.89
N ASP A 425 18.76 -1.56 -0.94
CA ASP A 425 18.44 -0.16 -1.25
C ASP A 425 18.46 0.72 0.02
N ALA A 426 18.36 0.15 1.22
CA ALA A 426 18.22 0.90 2.47
C ALA A 426 19.33 1.94 2.71
N PRO A 427 20.63 1.68 2.44
CA PRO A 427 21.67 2.67 2.64
C PRO A 427 21.46 3.94 1.83
N VAL A 428 20.88 3.82 0.64
CA VAL A 428 20.58 4.96 -0.22
C VAL A 428 19.26 5.60 0.18
N GLU A 429 18.22 4.79 0.34
CA GLU A 429 16.87 5.30 0.61
C GLU A 429 16.69 5.93 1.98
N GLU A 430 17.45 5.45 2.99
CA GLU A 430 17.37 5.95 4.37
C GLU A 430 18.45 7.01 4.69
N SER A 431 19.41 7.25 3.79
CA SER A 431 20.43 8.30 3.97
C SER A 431 19.94 9.69 3.61
N VAL A 432 18.79 9.79 2.96
CA VAL A 432 18.22 11.07 2.55
C VAL A 432 17.43 11.71 3.70
N PRO A 433 17.41 13.06 3.81
CA PRO A 433 16.58 13.74 4.79
C PRO A 433 15.10 13.36 4.64
N MET A 434 14.45 13.16 5.78
CA MET A 434 13.00 12.94 5.80
C MET A 434 12.27 14.26 5.87
N TYR A 435 11.35 14.46 4.92
CA TYR A 435 10.51 15.64 4.85
C TYR A 435 9.06 15.32 5.18
N GLY A 436 8.37 16.33 5.68
CA GLY A 436 6.94 16.39 5.85
C GLY A 436 6.39 17.69 5.25
N SER A 437 5.09 17.87 5.35
CA SER A 437 4.45 19.14 5.02
C SER A 437 4.69 20.13 6.16
N VAL A 438 5.14 21.34 5.82
CA VAL A 438 5.16 22.48 6.74
C VAL A 438 3.86 23.25 6.51
N SER A 439 2.99 23.23 7.48
CA SER A 439 1.71 23.95 7.46
C SER A 439 1.67 25.03 8.54
#